data_c3cd9b83b4237560b509efc852cbc395
#
_entry.id   c3cd9b83b4237560b509efc852cbc395
#
_cell.length_a   1.000
_cell.length_b   1.000
_cell.length_c   1.000
_cell.angle_alpha   90.00
_cell.angle_beta   90.00
_cell.angle_gamma   90.00
#
_symmetry.space_group_name_H-M   'P 1'
#
loop_
_entity.id
_entity.type
_entity.pdbx_description
1 polymer ?
#
loop_
_entity_poly.entity_id
_entity_poly.type
_entity_poly.pdbx_seq_one_letter_code
_entity_poly.pdbx_strand_id
1 'polypeptide(L)'
;MRIVYAAQFRDTAGYAVAARGYLKALDEYLKENPDAFELKIYSTVITESNNLSSEELALIEKYEFQNDDEIDSMIKQRYTFLWHMPTPLLTFADEKFRPSPNCSPSILKLQNASDRNISICTWETDSVPWEWKKVYEYYHTDRVIVPCEWNKEPFEKAANCETTVIPHVIEENMTPSKELNLPVNLGEKFTVLSISQWTKRKGFDILLKAWASEFKKEDDAILILKAFASGTHNVEAMQNEIRYYKHDMVNPKYADPVDNNIILIPGFLPFENINWLYENSDVFALTSRGEGFGLPIAEALTKALPVLVPKKGGHTDFVHDDASFLVDGHWDTCLFSIVPYENDGEWYECHVNSTRKQLRKAYNLWKNKKEDLKAMGT
;
A
#
# COMPACT_ATOMS: atom_id res chain seq x y z
N MET A 1 -21.79 -12.03 -20.75
CA MET A 1 -20.32 -12.16 -20.57
C MET A 1 -20.06 -12.84 -19.23
N ARG A 2 -18.95 -13.58 -19.05
CA ARG A 2 -18.54 -14.16 -17.74
C ARG A 2 -17.19 -13.63 -17.35
N ILE A 3 -17.02 -13.38 -16.07
CA ILE A 3 -15.76 -12.91 -15.48
C ILE A 3 -15.41 -13.85 -14.32
N VAL A 4 -14.19 -14.36 -14.32
CA VAL A 4 -13.58 -15.06 -13.18
C VAL A 4 -12.48 -14.18 -12.63
N TYR A 5 -12.61 -13.75 -11.38
CA TYR A 5 -11.68 -12.83 -10.74
C TYR A 5 -10.91 -13.55 -9.62
N ALA A 6 -9.63 -13.78 -9.82
CA ALA A 6 -8.74 -14.43 -8.84
C ALA A 6 -7.90 -13.37 -8.10
N ALA A 7 -7.93 -13.39 -6.78
CA ALA A 7 -7.18 -12.47 -5.92
C ALA A 7 -7.06 -13.00 -4.47
N GLN A 8 -6.27 -12.31 -3.65
CA GLN A 8 -6.09 -12.60 -2.22
C GLN A 8 -7.20 -11.96 -1.36
N PHE A 9 -8.47 -12.19 -1.67
CA PHE A 9 -9.58 -11.46 -1.02
C PHE A 9 -9.59 -11.55 0.50
N ARG A 10 -9.08 -12.64 1.08
CA ARG A 10 -9.14 -12.93 2.53
C ARG A 10 -7.92 -12.46 3.31
N ASP A 11 -6.95 -11.79 2.67
CA ASP A 11 -5.76 -11.22 3.30
C ASP A 11 -6.00 -9.75 3.75
N THR A 12 -5.08 -9.20 4.55
CA THR A 12 -5.06 -7.79 5.00
C THR A 12 -4.04 -6.93 4.25
N ALA A 13 -3.26 -7.50 3.35
CA ALA A 13 -2.27 -6.77 2.54
C ALA A 13 -2.92 -5.81 1.54
N GLY A 14 -2.17 -4.81 1.06
CA GLY A 14 -2.67 -3.79 0.14
C GLY A 14 -3.34 -4.35 -1.12
N TYR A 15 -2.82 -5.44 -1.69
CA TYR A 15 -3.45 -6.14 -2.82
C TYR A 15 -4.84 -6.68 -2.49
N ALA A 16 -5.02 -7.22 -1.28
CA ALA A 16 -6.31 -7.75 -0.84
C ALA A 16 -7.32 -6.62 -0.59
N VAL A 17 -6.89 -5.52 0.00
CA VAL A 17 -7.72 -4.31 0.19
C VAL A 17 -8.19 -3.79 -1.15
N ALA A 18 -7.28 -3.63 -2.12
CA ALA A 18 -7.62 -3.19 -3.47
C ALA A 18 -8.57 -4.17 -4.18
N ALA A 19 -8.35 -5.49 -4.05
CA ALA A 19 -9.20 -6.51 -4.65
C ALA A 19 -10.63 -6.48 -4.10
N ARG A 20 -10.80 -6.30 -2.79
CA ARG A 20 -12.13 -6.13 -2.18
C ARG A 20 -12.81 -4.84 -2.62
N GLY A 21 -12.08 -3.74 -2.77
CA GLY A 21 -12.61 -2.49 -3.32
C GLY A 21 -13.16 -2.68 -4.74
N TYR A 22 -12.41 -3.34 -5.63
CA TYR A 22 -12.91 -3.66 -6.96
C TYR A 22 -14.10 -4.64 -6.93
N LEU A 23 -14.08 -5.65 -6.06
CA LEU A 23 -15.19 -6.60 -5.91
C LEU A 23 -16.48 -5.87 -5.49
N LYS A 24 -16.38 -4.93 -4.56
CA LYS A 24 -17.51 -4.11 -4.12
C LYS A 24 -18.06 -3.25 -5.24
N ALA A 25 -17.20 -2.58 -6.00
CA ALA A 25 -17.60 -1.78 -7.14
C ALA A 25 -18.30 -2.63 -8.23
N LEU A 26 -17.80 -3.85 -8.47
CA LEU A 26 -18.45 -4.80 -9.40
C LEU A 26 -19.80 -5.27 -8.87
N ASP A 27 -19.94 -5.52 -7.58
CA ASP A 27 -21.21 -5.90 -6.94
C ASP A 27 -22.25 -4.78 -7.03
N GLU A 28 -21.85 -3.54 -6.78
CA GLU A 28 -22.71 -2.36 -6.92
C GLU A 28 -23.16 -2.16 -8.36
N TYR A 29 -22.26 -2.30 -9.32
CA TYR A 29 -22.61 -2.24 -10.73
C TYR A 29 -23.61 -3.34 -11.15
N LEU A 30 -23.45 -4.56 -10.65
CA LEU A 30 -24.34 -5.68 -10.92
C LEU A 30 -25.72 -5.54 -10.26
N LYS A 31 -25.83 -4.82 -9.14
CA LYS A 31 -27.14 -4.49 -8.54
C LYS A 31 -27.97 -3.59 -9.45
N GLU A 32 -27.31 -2.66 -10.15
CA GLU A 32 -27.98 -1.76 -11.11
C GLU A 32 -28.14 -2.41 -12.49
N ASN A 33 -27.24 -3.34 -12.86
CA ASN A 33 -27.17 -3.98 -14.18
C ASN A 33 -27.07 -5.50 -14.06
N PRO A 34 -28.10 -6.23 -13.59
CA PRO A 34 -28.00 -7.63 -13.22
C PRO A 34 -27.66 -8.58 -14.38
N ASP A 35 -27.94 -8.20 -15.62
CA ASP A 35 -27.67 -9.00 -16.83
C ASP A 35 -26.35 -8.63 -17.52
N ALA A 36 -25.54 -7.71 -16.97
CA ALA A 36 -24.34 -7.23 -17.62
C ALA A 36 -23.28 -8.35 -17.79
N PHE A 37 -23.03 -9.09 -16.73
CA PHE A 37 -22.14 -10.26 -16.72
C PHE A 37 -22.37 -11.15 -15.49
N GLU A 38 -21.97 -12.41 -15.62
CA GLU A 38 -21.85 -13.35 -14.50
C GLU A 38 -20.48 -13.20 -13.88
N LEU A 39 -20.42 -13.02 -12.55
CA LEU A 39 -19.18 -12.88 -11.79
C LEU A 39 -18.97 -14.11 -10.90
N LYS A 40 -17.78 -14.70 -10.98
CA LYS A 40 -17.28 -15.67 -10.01
C LYS A 40 -15.90 -15.22 -9.53
N ILE A 41 -15.59 -15.48 -8.27
CA ILE A 41 -14.26 -15.19 -7.73
C ILE A 41 -13.57 -16.45 -7.24
N TYR A 42 -12.24 -16.40 -7.27
CA TYR A 42 -11.37 -17.41 -6.69
C TYR A 42 -10.44 -16.75 -5.66
N SER A 43 -10.63 -17.07 -4.39
CA SER A 43 -9.74 -16.58 -3.33
C SER A 43 -8.46 -17.40 -3.29
N THR A 44 -7.34 -16.75 -3.56
CA THR A 44 -6.03 -17.36 -3.33
C THR A 44 -5.72 -17.25 -1.84
N VAL A 45 -5.43 -18.37 -1.19
CA VAL A 45 -5.16 -18.37 0.25
C VAL A 45 -3.65 -18.27 0.47
N ILE A 46 -3.22 -17.21 1.16
CA ILE A 46 -1.88 -17.15 1.73
C ILE A 46 -1.98 -17.11 3.25
N THR A 47 -2.91 -16.38 3.79
CA THR A 47 -3.21 -16.31 5.23
C THR A 47 -4.71 -16.13 5.43
N GLU A 48 -5.31 -16.94 6.29
CA GLU A 48 -6.67 -16.66 6.75
C GLU A 48 -6.61 -15.50 7.75
N SER A 49 -7.22 -14.38 7.39
CA SER A 49 -7.35 -13.25 8.30
C SER A 49 -8.68 -13.33 9.04
N ASN A 50 -8.61 -13.38 10.36
CA ASN A 50 -9.80 -13.24 11.23
C ASN A 50 -10.26 -11.76 11.36
N ASN A 51 -9.74 -10.87 10.53
CA ASN A 51 -9.88 -9.42 10.68
C ASN A 51 -10.81 -8.79 9.62
N LEU A 52 -11.49 -9.61 8.82
CA LEU A 52 -12.49 -9.13 7.86
C LEU A 52 -13.81 -8.87 8.55
N SER A 53 -14.54 -7.85 8.12
CA SER A 53 -15.89 -7.59 8.57
C SER A 53 -16.87 -8.68 8.07
N SER A 54 -18.00 -8.82 8.74
CA SER A 54 -19.07 -9.74 8.29
C SER A 54 -19.60 -9.37 6.90
N GLU A 55 -19.58 -8.08 6.54
CA GLU A 55 -20.01 -7.58 5.23
C GLU A 55 -19.01 -7.97 4.13
N GLU A 56 -17.69 -7.82 4.38
CA GLU A 56 -16.65 -8.26 3.46
C GLU A 56 -16.69 -9.76 3.23
N LEU A 57 -16.87 -10.55 4.30
CA LEU A 57 -16.98 -12.00 4.20
C LEU A 57 -18.22 -12.41 3.39
N ALA A 58 -19.38 -11.82 3.66
CA ALA A 58 -20.61 -12.10 2.92
C ALA A 58 -20.48 -11.76 1.43
N LEU A 59 -19.79 -10.65 1.10
CA LEU A 59 -19.54 -10.25 -0.27
C LEU A 59 -18.61 -11.25 -1.01
N ILE A 60 -17.56 -11.71 -0.35
CA ILE A 60 -16.66 -12.74 -0.88
C ILE A 60 -17.45 -14.04 -1.12
N GLU A 61 -18.15 -14.54 -0.12
CA GLU A 61 -18.91 -15.80 -0.16
C GLU A 61 -20.01 -15.78 -1.25
N LYS A 62 -20.60 -14.63 -1.52
CA LYS A 62 -21.61 -14.46 -2.58
C LYS A 62 -21.11 -14.88 -3.97
N TYR A 63 -19.85 -14.60 -4.28
CA TYR A 63 -19.29 -14.81 -5.62
C TYR A 63 -18.26 -15.95 -5.69
N GLU A 64 -17.79 -16.46 -4.54
CA GLU A 64 -16.71 -17.46 -4.50
C GLU A 64 -17.19 -18.81 -5.04
N PHE A 65 -16.30 -19.51 -5.77
CA PHE A 65 -16.52 -20.90 -6.15
C PHE A 65 -16.66 -21.76 -4.88
N GLN A 66 -17.72 -22.56 -4.80
CA GLN A 66 -18.01 -23.38 -3.63
C GLN A 66 -17.29 -24.75 -3.64
N ASN A 67 -16.92 -25.24 -4.83
CA ASN A 67 -16.27 -26.51 -5.01
C ASN A 67 -15.60 -26.63 -6.38
N ASP A 68 -14.84 -27.71 -6.58
CA ASP A 68 -14.14 -28.00 -7.84
C ASP A 68 -15.09 -28.29 -9.01
N ASP A 69 -16.31 -28.82 -8.76
CA ASP A 69 -17.28 -29.08 -9.82
C ASP A 69 -17.76 -27.79 -10.50
N GLU A 70 -17.90 -26.70 -9.74
CA GLU A 70 -18.21 -25.38 -10.29
C GLU A 70 -17.06 -24.87 -11.17
N ILE A 71 -15.81 -25.08 -10.75
CA ILE A 71 -14.62 -24.73 -11.54
C ILE A 71 -14.61 -25.55 -12.83
N ASP A 72 -14.84 -26.87 -12.74
CA ASP A 72 -14.90 -27.78 -13.88
C ASP A 72 -16.06 -27.49 -14.85
N SER A 73 -17.12 -26.89 -14.35
CA SER A 73 -18.20 -26.37 -15.17
C SER A 73 -17.81 -25.06 -15.86
N MET A 74 -17.14 -24.14 -15.12
CA MET A 74 -16.74 -22.82 -15.66
C MET A 74 -15.74 -22.99 -16.81
N ILE A 75 -14.73 -23.84 -16.70
CA ILE A 75 -13.70 -24.04 -17.74
C ILE A 75 -14.25 -24.58 -19.08
N LYS A 76 -15.47 -25.08 -19.11
CA LYS A 76 -16.17 -25.50 -20.34
C LYS A 76 -16.93 -24.35 -21.03
N GLN A 77 -16.90 -23.15 -20.45
CA GLN A 77 -17.62 -21.99 -20.91
C GLN A 77 -16.65 -20.90 -21.39
N ARG A 78 -17.17 -19.89 -22.07
CA ARG A 78 -16.37 -18.71 -22.45
C ARG A 78 -16.38 -17.70 -21.33
N TYR A 79 -15.19 -17.24 -20.89
CA TYR A 79 -15.03 -16.22 -19.86
C TYR A 79 -13.72 -15.44 -20.00
N THR A 80 -13.68 -14.26 -19.35
CA THR A 80 -12.45 -13.49 -19.11
C THR A 80 -11.91 -13.81 -17.73
N PHE A 81 -10.63 -14.13 -17.63
CA PHE A 81 -9.95 -14.35 -16.38
C PHE A 81 -9.20 -13.09 -15.95
N LEU A 82 -9.52 -12.58 -14.76
CA LEU A 82 -8.80 -11.49 -14.10
C LEU A 82 -7.96 -12.08 -12.98
N TRP A 83 -6.66 -11.78 -12.96
CA TRP A 83 -5.81 -12.16 -11.84
C TRP A 83 -5.19 -10.90 -11.22
N HIS A 84 -5.47 -10.68 -9.93
CA HIS A 84 -5.06 -9.53 -9.17
C HIS A 84 -4.16 -9.95 -8.02
N MET A 85 -2.89 -10.09 -8.31
CA MET A 85 -1.87 -10.48 -7.36
C MET A 85 -0.49 -10.06 -7.86
N PRO A 86 0.50 -9.96 -6.95
CA PRO A 86 1.88 -9.76 -7.37
C PRO A 86 2.31 -10.84 -8.35
N THR A 87 2.92 -10.44 -9.45
CA THR A 87 3.43 -11.37 -10.48
C THR A 87 4.34 -12.47 -9.92
N PRO A 88 5.18 -12.25 -8.88
CA PRO A 88 5.98 -13.30 -8.26
C PRO A 88 5.20 -14.51 -7.75
N LEU A 89 3.91 -14.36 -7.42
CA LEU A 89 3.07 -15.51 -7.01
C LEU A 89 2.74 -16.45 -8.17
N LEU A 90 2.94 -15.98 -9.40
CA LEU A 90 2.80 -16.73 -10.63
C LEU A 90 4.16 -17.12 -11.24
N THR A 91 5.29 -16.69 -10.61
CA THR A 91 6.63 -16.98 -11.13
C THR A 91 6.94 -18.47 -11.16
N PHE A 92 7.84 -18.81 -12.04
CA PHE A 92 8.28 -20.16 -12.25
C PHE A 92 9.20 -20.63 -11.11
N ALA A 93 9.03 -21.88 -10.69
CA ALA A 93 9.85 -22.45 -9.64
C ALA A 93 11.29 -22.77 -10.12
N ASP A 94 11.50 -22.80 -11.44
CA ASP A 94 12.79 -23.13 -12.04
C ASP A 94 12.93 -22.63 -13.48
N GLU A 95 14.14 -22.76 -14.05
CA GLU A 95 14.47 -22.43 -15.45
C GLU A 95 13.63 -23.18 -16.51
N LYS A 96 12.88 -24.21 -16.11
CA LYS A 96 11.97 -24.96 -16.98
C LYS A 96 10.56 -24.40 -17.04
N PHE A 97 10.36 -23.21 -16.52
CA PHE A 97 9.07 -22.52 -16.49
C PHE A 97 7.94 -23.33 -15.84
N ARG A 98 8.26 -24.11 -14.80
CA ARG A 98 7.23 -24.77 -14.00
C ARG A 98 6.61 -23.76 -13.03
N PRO A 99 5.27 -23.74 -12.90
CA PRO A 99 4.61 -22.87 -11.96
C PRO A 99 5.17 -23.01 -10.55
N SER A 100 5.23 -21.88 -9.82
CA SER A 100 5.60 -21.90 -8.40
C SER A 100 4.73 -22.89 -7.62
N PRO A 101 5.27 -23.64 -6.66
CA PRO A 101 4.48 -24.50 -5.76
C PRO A 101 3.36 -23.73 -5.03
N ASN A 102 3.47 -22.41 -4.94
CA ASN A 102 2.46 -21.53 -4.34
C ASN A 102 1.30 -21.20 -5.32
N CYS A 103 1.43 -21.58 -6.60
CA CYS A 103 0.35 -21.39 -7.55
C CYS A 103 -0.65 -22.56 -7.46
N SER A 104 -1.89 -22.28 -7.11
CA SER A 104 -2.94 -23.29 -7.04
C SER A 104 -3.17 -23.94 -8.41
N PRO A 105 -3.27 -25.29 -8.49
CA PRO A 105 -3.66 -25.98 -9.74
C PRO A 105 -4.97 -25.45 -10.32
N SER A 106 -5.93 -25.07 -9.49
CA SER A 106 -7.22 -24.53 -9.91
C SER A 106 -7.10 -23.16 -10.58
N ILE A 107 -6.19 -22.28 -10.12
CA ILE A 107 -5.89 -21.01 -10.81
C ILE A 107 -5.35 -21.26 -12.19
N LEU A 108 -4.36 -22.17 -12.34
CA LEU A 108 -3.79 -22.51 -13.64
C LEU A 108 -4.84 -23.09 -14.59
N LYS A 109 -5.73 -23.93 -14.08
CA LYS A 109 -6.84 -24.50 -14.83
C LYS A 109 -7.78 -23.42 -15.37
N LEU A 110 -8.18 -22.48 -14.50
CA LEU A 110 -9.01 -21.34 -14.85
C LEU A 110 -8.32 -20.40 -15.84
N GLN A 111 -7.04 -20.11 -15.64
CA GLN A 111 -6.28 -19.23 -16.51
C GLN A 111 -6.09 -19.81 -17.91
N ASN A 112 -5.67 -21.08 -17.99
CA ASN A 112 -5.38 -21.76 -19.26
C ASN A 112 -6.65 -21.99 -20.12
N ALA A 113 -7.82 -22.09 -19.49
CA ALA A 113 -9.10 -22.33 -20.18
C ALA A 113 -9.83 -21.05 -20.58
N SER A 114 -9.36 -19.89 -20.16
CA SER A 114 -10.02 -18.60 -20.42
C SER A 114 -9.86 -18.14 -21.88
N ASP A 115 -10.82 -17.39 -22.39
CA ASP A 115 -10.71 -16.72 -23.71
C ASP A 115 -9.80 -15.48 -23.65
N ARG A 116 -9.67 -14.85 -22.49
CA ARG A 116 -8.85 -13.67 -22.26
C ARG A 116 -8.25 -13.69 -20.86
N ASN A 117 -6.98 -13.32 -20.78
CA ASN A 117 -6.24 -13.17 -19.54
C ASN A 117 -5.91 -11.69 -19.30
N ILE A 118 -6.39 -11.14 -18.19
CA ILE A 118 -6.13 -9.75 -17.79
C ILE A 118 -5.43 -9.75 -16.43
N SER A 119 -4.26 -9.12 -16.36
CA SER A 119 -3.54 -8.90 -15.10
C SER A 119 -3.99 -7.59 -14.46
N ILE A 120 -4.22 -7.59 -13.15
CA ILE A 120 -4.35 -6.38 -12.34
C ILE A 120 -3.14 -6.35 -11.41
N CYS A 121 -2.26 -5.38 -11.58
CA CYS A 121 -0.98 -5.37 -10.88
C CYS A 121 -0.51 -3.95 -10.57
N THR A 122 0.39 -3.83 -9.62
CA THR A 122 1.05 -2.57 -9.25
C THR A 122 2.51 -2.82 -8.94
N TRP A 123 3.36 -1.82 -9.12
CA TRP A 123 4.78 -1.92 -8.86
C TRP A 123 5.34 -0.62 -8.30
N GLU A 124 6.41 -0.71 -7.53
CA GLU A 124 6.91 0.39 -6.71
C GLU A 124 8.20 1.06 -7.24
N THR A 125 8.88 0.44 -8.22
CA THR A 125 10.09 0.99 -8.84
C THR A 125 9.84 1.49 -10.27
N ASP A 126 10.81 2.12 -10.87
CA ASP A 126 10.74 2.66 -12.24
C ASP A 126 10.67 1.60 -13.32
N SER A 127 11.04 0.35 -13.01
CA SER A 127 11.00 -0.81 -13.90
C SER A 127 10.50 -2.04 -13.18
N VAL A 128 9.75 -2.91 -13.88
CA VAL A 128 9.33 -4.21 -13.33
C VAL A 128 10.44 -5.25 -13.56
N PRO A 129 10.61 -6.23 -12.66
CA PRO A 129 11.61 -7.28 -12.80
C PRO A 129 11.51 -8.00 -14.16
N TRP A 130 12.64 -8.30 -14.77
CA TRP A 130 12.69 -8.88 -16.11
C TRP A 130 12.00 -10.24 -16.22
N GLU A 131 11.95 -11.02 -15.13
CA GLU A 131 11.22 -12.27 -15.07
C GLU A 131 9.72 -12.10 -15.28
N TRP A 132 9.15 -10.95 -14.89
CA TRP A 132 7.73 -10.68 -15.05
C TRP A 132 7.32 -10.65 -16.53
N LYS A 133 8.19 -10.15 -17.40
CA LYS A 133 7.98 -10.21 -18.85
C LYS A 133 7.69 -11.63 -19.31
N LYS A 134 8.50 -12.61 -18.86
CA LYS A 134 8.31 -14.02 -19.21
C LYS A 134 6.99 -14.58 -18.70
N VAL A 135 6.55 -14.13 -17.51
CA VAL A 135 5.25 -14.53 -16.95
C VAL A 135 4.12 -14.03 -17.84
N TYR A 136 4.16 -12.76 -18.25
CA TYR A 136 3.14 -12.19 -19.14
C TYR A 136 3.09 -12.87 -20.51
N GLU A 137 4.25 -13.17 -21.10
CA GLU A 137 4.36 -13.91 -22.37
C GLU A 137 3.82 -15.35 -22.24
N TYR A 138 4.22 -16.07 -21.18
CA TYR A 138 3.82 -17.45 -20.96
C TYR A 138 2.32 -17.63 -20.76
N TYR A 139 1.69 -16.75 -19.98
CA TYR A 139 0.26 -16.80 -19.70
C TYR A 139 -0.59 -16.06 -20.72
N HIS A 140 -0.01 -15.64 -21.84
CA HIS A 140 -0.71 -14.93 -22.92
C HIS A 140 -1.60 -13.81 -22.37
N THR A 141 -0.97 -12.88 -21.62
CA THR A 141 -1.69 -11.77 -21.03
C THR A 141 -2.14 -10.79 -22.11
N ASP A 142 -3.46 -10.60 -22.25
CA ASP A 142 -4.04 -9.72 -23.27
C ASP A 142 -4.00 -8.25 -22.89
N ARG A 143 -4.04 -7.99 -21.57
CA ARG A 143 -4.05 -6.63 -21.02
C ARG A 143 -3.53 -6.61 -19.60
N VAL A 144 -2.88 -5.50 -19.22
CA VAL A 144 -2.55 -5.19 -17.83
C VAL A 144 -3.39 -4.01 -17.37
N ILE A 145 -3.99 -4.10 -16.19
CA ILE A 145 -4.65 -3.00 -15.49
C ILE A 145 -3.72 -2.57 -14.35
N VAL A 146 -3.43 -1.28 -14.29
CA VAL A 146 -2.59 -0.66 -13.26
C VAL A 146 -3.35 0.46 -12.55
N PRO A 147 -3.03 0.77 -11.27
CA PRO A 147 -3.83 1.73 -10.51
C PRO A 147 -3.51 3.20 -10.78
N CYS A 148 -2.43 3.52 -11.50
CA CYS A 148 -1.98 4.90 -11.73
C CYS A 148 -1.10 5.02 -12.96
N GLU A 149 -0.95 6.24 -13.50
CA GLU A 149 -0.11 6.53 -14.68
C GLU A 149 1.37 6.20 -14.41
N TRP A 150 1.83 6.35 -13.16
CA TRP A 150 3.17 5.94 -12.74
C TRP A 150 3.51 4.49 -13.13
N ASN A 151 2.56 3.59 -13.00
CA ASN A 151 2.75 2.16 -13.30
C ASN A 151 2.65 1.85 -14.79
N LYS A 152 2.03 2.71 -15.60
CA LYS A 152 1.69 2.39 -16.99
C LYS A 152 2.93 2.08 -17.83
N GLU A 153 3.89 2.97 -17.87
CA GLU A 153 5.09 2.82 -18.70
C GLU A 153 5.93 1.57 -18.33
N PRO A 154 6.25 1.29 -17.03
CA PRO A 154 6.94 0.08 -16.64
C PRO A 154 6.23 -1.20 -17.08
N PHE A 155 4.91 -1.26 -16.96
CA PHE A 155 4.14 -2.44 -17.35
C PHE A 155 3.96 -2.57 -18.86
N GLU A 156 3.78 -1.50 -19.61
CA GLU A 156 3.77 -1.54 -21.09
C GLU A 156 5.08 -2.11 -21.64
N LYS A 157 6.21 -1.70 -21.08
CA LYS A 157 7.53 -2.23 -21.45
C LYS A 157 7.71 -3.71 -21.10
N ALA A 158 7.16 -4.15 -19.95
CA ALA A 158 7.32 -5.53 -19.49
C ALA A 158 6.35 -6.50 -20.12
N ALA A 159 5.08 -6.15 -20.20
CA ALA A 159 4.02 -7.06 -20.63
C ALA A 159 3.87 -7.15 -22.15
N ASN A 160 4.41 -6.19 -22.90
CA ASN A 160 4.27 -6.08 -24.35
C ASN A 160 2.81 -6.18 -24.83
N CYS A 161 1.88 -5.66 -24.03
CA CYS A 161 0.45 -5.58 -24.31
C CYS A 161 -0.12 -4.25 -23.82
N GLU A 162 -1.37 -3.98 -24.16
CA GLU A 162 -2.06 -2.75 -23.75
C GLU A 162 -2.16 -2.66 -22.23
N THR A 163 -1.76 -1.52 -21.67
CA THR A 163 -1.90 -1.21 -20.24
C THR A 163 -2.95 -0.13 -20.04
N THR A 164 -3.92 -0.41 -19.17
CA THR A 164 -5.03 0.50 -18.85
C THR A 164 -4.94 0.95 -17.40
N VAL A 165 -5.10 2.24 -17.15
CA VAL A 165 -5.16 2.78 -15.79
C VAL A 165 -6.59 2.71 -15.27
N ILE A 166 -6.78 1.99 -14.15
CA ILE A 166 -8.01 1.96 -13.37
C ILE A 166 -7.61 2.14 -11.90
N PRO A 167 -7.87 3.30 -11.30
CA PRO A 167 -7.47 3.58 -9.92
C PRO A 167 -8.07 2.59 -8.93
N HIS A 168 -7.37 2.36 -7.82
CA HIS A 168 -7.96 1.63 -6.70
C HIS A 168 -9.16 2.36 -6.15
N VAL A 169 -10.17 1.58 -5.74
CA VAL A 169 -11.33 2.12 -5.05
C VAL A 169 -10.91 2.50 -3.63
N ILE A 170 -11.02 3.77 -3.31
CA ILE A 170 -10.81 4.28 -1.96
C ILE A 170 -12.17 4.59 -1.38
N GLU A 171 -12.58 3.80 -0.42
CA GLU A 171 -13.82 4.03 0.29
C GLU A 171 -13.60 5.07 1.38
N GLU A 172 -14.53 6.01 1.48
CA GLU A 172 -14.63 6.80 2.69
C GLU A 172 -15.04 5.86 3.81
N ASN A 173 -14.11 5.54 4.69
CA ASN A 173 -14.39 4.63 5.79
C ASN A 173 -15.28 5.35 6.82
N MET A 174 -16.59 5.06 6.76
CA MET A 174 -17.63 5.62 7.63
C MET A 174 -17.71 4.93 9.00
N THR A 175 -16.83 3.96 9.29
CA THR A 175 -16.78 3.35 10.63
C THR A 175 -16.49 4.42 11.67
N PRO A 176 -17.34 4.58 12.69
CA PRO A 176 -17.11 5.55 13.75
C PRO A 176 -15.73 5.37 14.38
N SER A 177 -15.01 6.47 14.59
CA SER A 177 -13.70 6.40 15.21
C SER A 177 -13.81 6.02 16.68
N LYS A 178 -12.83 5.26 17.17
CA LYS A 178 -12.72 4.85 18.56
C LYS A 178 -11.37 5.26 19.10
N GLU A 179 -11.42 6.04 20.17
CA GLU A 179 -10.23 6.56 20.84
C GLU A 179 -9.24 5.44 21.19
N LEU A 180 -7.99 5.73 20.91
CA LEU A 180 -6.86 4.89 21.30
C LEU A 180 -6.21 5.48 22.56
N ASN A 181 -6.08 4.67 23.60
CA ASN A 181 -5.42 5.13 24.84
C ASN A 181 -3.91 5.27 24.60
N LEU A 182 -3.48 6.48 24.31
CA LEU A 182 -2.07 6.82 24.14
C LEU A 182 -1.50 7.47 25.42
N PRO A 183 -0.18 7.33 25.67
CA PRO A 183 0.45 7.90 26.87
C PRO A 183 0.56 9.45 26.84
N VAL A 184 -0.02 10.10 25.86
CA VAL A 184 0.07 11.54 25.62
C VAL A 184 -1.26 12.11 25.13
N ASN A 185 -1.53 13.38 25.45
CA ASN A 185 -2.64 14.13 24.86
C ASN A 185 -2.21 14.72 23.50
N LEU A 186 -2.82 14.25 22.41
CA LEU A 186 -2.50 14.71 21.06
C LEU A 186 -3.02 16.13 20.77
N GLY A 187 -4.11 16.56 21.42
CA GLY A 187 -4.78 17.84 21.13
C GLY A 187 -3.92 19.09 21.31
N GLU A 188 -2.87 19.00 22.10
CA GLU A 188 -1.95 20.11 22.40
C GLU A 188 -0.61 20.01 21.66
N LYS A 189 -0.45 19.03 20.80
CA LYS A 189 0.82 18.74 20.12
C LYS A 189 0.63 18.63 18.63
N PHE A 190 1.63 19.10 17.87
CA PHE A 190 1.72 18.84 16.45
C PHE A 190 1.93 17.34 16.24
N THR A 191 0.94 16.68 15.67
CA THR A 191 0.93 15.23 15.52
C THR A 191 1.16 14.82 14.09
N VAL A 192 2.26 14.10 13.83
CA VAL A 192 2.56 13.49 12.53
C VAL A 192 2.31 11.99 12.63
N LEU A 193 1.48 11.47 11.74
CA LEU A 193 1.13 10.05 11.64
C LEU A 193 1.85 9.40 10.47
N SER A 194 2.41 8.21 10.67
CA SER A 194 2.89 7.34 9.60
C SER A 194 2.34 5.93 9.79
N ILE A 195 1.71 5.39 8.76
CA ILE A 195 1.14 4.02 8.76
C ILE A 195 1.75 3.24 7.64
N SER A 196 2.51 2.18 7.95
CA SER A 196 3.04 1.29 6.92
C SER A 196 3.67 0.02 7.50
N GLN A 197 4.01 -0.90 6.62
CA GLN A 197 4.84 -2.04 6.93
C GLN A 197 6.28 -1.59 7.25
N TRP A 198 6.92 -2.19 8.28
CA TRP A 198 8.30 -1.87 8.64
C TRP A 198 9.28 -2.51 7.67
N THR A 199 9.49 -1.86 6.55
CA THR A 199 10.44 -2.29 5.50
C THR A 199 11.31 -1.13 5.04
N LYS A 200 12.49 -1.42 4.51
CA LYS A 200 13.42 -0.41 3.96
C LYS A 200 12.75 0.45 2.89
N ARG A 201 11.90 -0.14 2.05
CA ARG A 201 11.15 0.57 1.01
C ARG A 201 10.29 1.69 1.60
N LYS A 202 9.67 1.49 2.75
CA LYS A 202 8.78 2.47 3.38
C LYS A 202 9.50 3.70 3.99
N GLY A 203 10.84 3.69 4.01
CA GLY A 203 11.65 4.85 4.32
C GLY A 203 11.57 5.35 5.76
N PHE A 204 11.26 4.49 6.73
CA PHE A 204 11.25 4.86 8.15
C PHE A 204 12.57 5.47 8.61
N ASP A 205 13.68 4.96 8.09
CA ASP A 205 15.00 5.48 8.38
C ASP A 205 15.17 6.95 7.97
N ILE A 206 14.56 7.36 6.86
CA ILE A 206 14.58 8.75 6.38
C ILE A 206 13.73 9.63 7.31
N LEU A 207 12.49 9.17 7.61
CA LEU A 207 11.58 9.90 8.48
C LEU A 207 12.15 10.05 9.89
N LEU A 208 12.71 8.97 10.46
CA LEU A 208 13.32 8.98 11.79
C LEU A 208 14.55 9.89 11.86
N LYS A 209 15.44 9.85 10.84
CA LYS A 209 16.57 10.77 10.74
C LYS A 209 16.13 12.23 10.67
N ALA A 210 15.13 12.50 9.83
CA ALA A 210 14.59 13.85 9.67
C ALA A 210 13.95 14.34 10.98
N TRP A 211 13.12 13.52 11.61
CA TRP A 211 12.45 13.82 12.86
C TRP A 211 13.43 14.11 14.00
N ALA A 212 14.35 13.18 14.26
CA ALA A 212 15.35 13.31 15.32
C ALA A 212 16.30 14.50 15.14
N SER A 213 16.55 14.90 13.89
CA SER A 213 17.37 16.07 13.57
C SER A 213 16.63 17.39 13.61
N GLU A 214 15.28 17.37 13.54
CA GLU A 214 14.47 18.59 13.43
C GLU A 214 13.79 18.97 14.72
N PHE A 215 13.19 18.01 15.44
CA PHE A 215 12.41 18.29 16.65
C PHE A 215 13.18 17.98 17.92
N LYS A 216 13.08 18.94 18.86
CA LYS A 216 13.65 18.84 20.21
C LYS A 216 12.53 18.61 21.22
N LYS A 217 12.91 18.37 22.48
CA LYS A 217 11.97 18.19 23.59
C LYS A 217 11.05 19.39 23.81
N GLU A 218 11.56 20.59 23.54
CA GLU A 218 10.83 21.84 23.72
C GLU A 218 9.81 22.11 22.60
N ASP A 219 9.91 21.38 21.47
CA ASP A 219 8.91 21.43 20.42
C ASP A 219 7.70 20.57 20.83
N ASP A 220 6.51 21.17 20.83
CA ASP A 220 5.26 20.45 21.06
C ASP A 220 4.90 19.59 19.84
N ALA A 221 5.68 18.54 19.59
CA ALA A 221 5.56 17.68 18.42
C ALA A 221 5.65 16.19 18.78
N ILE A 222 4.82 15.37 18.14
CA ILE A 222 4.79 13.91 18.29
C ILE A 222 4.77 13.24 16.92
N LEU A 223 5.58 12.20 16.76
CA LEU A 223 5.53 11.27 15.64
C LEU A 223 4.89 9.97 16.09
N ILE A 224 3.79 9.60 15.46
CA ILE A 224 3.13 8.30 15.66
C ILE A 224 3.50 7.38 14.50
N LEU A 225 4.14 6.27 14.81
CA LEU A 225 4.50 5.22 13.87
C LEU A 225 3.60 4.01 14.11
N LYS A 226 2.54 3.88 13.32
CA LYS A 226 1.72 2.69 13.28
C LYS A 226 2.34 1.71 12.28
N ALA A 227 2.96 0.66 12.79
CA ALA A 227 3.74 -0.25 11.96
C ALA A 227 3.47 -1.72 12.28
N PHE A 228 3.59 -2.56 11.27
CA PHE A 228 3.62 -4.01 11.47
C PHE A 228 4.91 -4.60 10.93
N ALA A 229 5.38 -5.60 11.65
CA ALA A 229 6.62 -6.29 11.34
C ALA A 229 6.54 -7.01 9.98
N SER A 230 7.64 -7.03 9.27
CA SER A 230 7.78 -7.76 8.02
C SER A 230 9.09 -8.54 8.01
N GLY A 231 9.06 -9.76 7.53
CA GLY A 231 10.22 -10.63 7.43
C GLY A 231 10.82 -10.93 8.81
N THR A 232 12.09 -10.60 8.99
CA THR A 232 12.85 -10.85 10.23
C THR A 232 12.68 -9.77 11.31
N HIS A 233 11.97 -8.69 11.01
CA HIS A 233 11.72 -7.62 11.98
C HIS A 233 10.67 -8.04 12.99
N ASN A 234 10.95 -7.76 14.25
CA ASN A 234 10.01 -7.88 15.36
C ASN A 234 9.87 -6.51 16.06
N VAL A 235 9.01 -6.42 17.05
CA VAL A 235 8.78 -5.16 17.80
C VAL A 235 10.07 -4.65 18.45
N GLU A 236 10.89 -5.53 18.98
CA GLU A 236 12.17 -5.18 19.61
C GLU A 236 13.15 -4.59 18.58
N ALA A 237 13.24 -5.18 17.39
CA ALA A 237 14.08 -4.64 16.30
C ALA A 237 13.63 -3.24 15.88
N MET A 238 12.32 -3.00 15.73
CA MET A 238 11.77 -1.68 15.44
C MET A 238 12.11 -0.66 16.54
N GLN A 239 11.96 -1.03 17.81
CA GLN A 239 12.31 -0.17 18.94
C GLN A 239 13.79 0.15 18.98
N ASN A 240 14.66 -0.83 18.70
CA ASN A 240 16.11 -0.64 18.63
C ASN A 240 16.50 0.29 17.49
N GLU A 241 15.86 0.17 16.33
CA GLU A 241 16.09 1.05 15.19
C GLU A 241 15.65 2.50 15.50
N ILE A 242 14.48 2.70 16.13
CA ILE A 242 14.03 4.03 16.59
C ILE A 242 15.06 4.61 17.57
N ARG A 243 15.51 3.81 18.54
CA ARG A 243 16.51 4.24 19.52
C ARG A 243 17.82 4.64 18.85
N TYR A 244 18.29 3.86 17.88
CA TYR A 244 19.50 4.14 17.12
C TYR A 244 19.43 5.51 16.41
N TYR A 245 18.36 5.76 15.66
CA TYR A 245 18.21 7.06 14.97
C TYR A 245 18.05 8.23 15.93
N LYS A 246 17.42 8.01 17.07
CA LYS A 246 17.18 9.04 18.06
C LYS A 246 18.41 9.39 18.89
N HIS A 247 19.21 8.41 19.29
CA HIS A 247 20.29 8.57 20.26
C HIS A 247 21.69 8.44 19.66
N ASP A 248 21.89 7.50 18.74
CA ASP A 248 23.22 7.16 18.27
C ASP A 248 23.65 7.97 17.05
N MET A 249 22.69 8.34 16.17
CA MET A 249 22.97 9.16 14.99
C MET A 249 22.95 10.67 15.27
N VAL A 250 22.13 11.12 16.22
CA VAL A 250 22.16 12.51 16.67
C VAL A 250 23.28 12.63 17.71
N ASN A 251 24.14 13.66 17.56
CA ASN A 251 25.25 13.89 18.50
C ASN A 251 24.73 13.78 19.94
N PRO A 252 25.27 12.87 20.78
CA PRO A 252 24.79 12.64 22.15
C PRO A 252 24.73 13.89 23.02
N LYS A 253 25.49 14.93 22.66
CA LYS A 253 25.46 16.24 23.31
C LYS A 253 24.13 16.95 23.16
N TYR A 254 23.32 16.60 22.16
CA TYR A 254 22.01 17.19 21.84
C TYR A 254 20.84 16.22 21.98
N ALA A 255 21.11 14.94 22.24
CA ALA A 255 20.11 13.93 22.46
C ALA A 255 19.65 13.94 23.93
N ASP A 256 18.40 14.25 24.18
CA ASP A 256 17.80 14.02 25.51
C ASP A 256 17.30 12.56 25.58
N PRO A 257 17.87 11.72 26.46
CA PRO A 257 17.48 10.31 26.57
C PRO A 257 16.03 10.08 27.07
N VAL A 258 15.36 11.12 27.55
CA VAL A 258 13.99 11.06 28.10
C VAL A 258 12.94 11.55 27.11
N ASP A 259 13.33 11.85 25.90
CA ASP A 259 12.44 12.42 24.89
C ASP A 259 11.46 11.37 24.32
N ASN A 260 10.18 11.45 24.72
CA ASN A 260 9.09 10.55 24.33
C ASN A 260 8.25 11.11 23.18
N ASN A 261 8.86 11.79 22.21
CA ASN A 261 8.13 12.38 21.08
C ASN A 261 7.94 11.45 19.87
N ILE A 262 8.28 10.16 20.02
CA ILE A 262 8.01 9.12 19.02
C ILE A 262 7.23 7.98 19.71
N ILE A 263 6.06 7.67 19.19
CA ILE A 263 5.19 6.60 19.67
C ILE A 263 5.14 5.50 18.62
N LEU A 264 5.61 4.31 18.96
CA LEU A 264 5.44 3.11 18.12
C LEU A 264 4.18 2.36 18.54
N ILE A 265 3.28 2.14 17.58
CA ILE A 265 2.09 1.30 17.73
C ILE A 265 2.30 0.07 16.83
N PRO A 266 2.81 -1.03 17.38
CA PRO A 266 3.11 -2.23 16.59
C PRO A 266 1.86 -3.09 16.38
N GLY A 267 1.90 -3.93 15.34
CA GLY A 267 0.89 -4.95 15.10
C GLY A 267 -0.38 -4.43 14.43
N PHE A 268 -1.45 -5.18 14.51
CA PHE A 268 -2.74 -4.86 13.92
C PHE A 268 -3.54 -3.89 14.82
N LEU A 269 -4.33 -3.02 14.19
CA LEU A 269 -5.35 -2.21 14.84
C LEU A 269 -6.67 -2.35 14.08
N PRO A 270 -7.81 -2.38 14.78
CA PRO A 270 -9.13 -2.25 14.16
C PRO A 270 -9.30 -0.94 13.38
N PHE A 271 -10.15 -0.96 12.37
CA PHE A 271 -10.39 0.22 11.52
C PHE A 271 -10.86 1.45 12.28
N GLU A 272 -11.69 1.29 13.31
CA GLU A 272 -12.13 2.39 14.17
C GLU A 272 -10.97 3.10 14.87
N ASN A 273 -9.92 2.38 15.26
CA ASN A 273 -8.73 2.97 15.86
C ASN A 273 -7.80 3.61 14.81
N ILE A 274 -7.73 3.04 13.61
CA ILE A 274 -7.00 3.64 12.47
C ILE A 274 -7.66 4.96 12.07
N ASN A 275 -9.00 5.01 11.97
CA ASN A 275 -9.74 6.23 11.70
C ASN A 275 -9.45 7.30 12.76
N TRP A 276 -9.45 6.91 14.04
CA TRP A 276 -9.13 7.83 15.12
C TRP A 276 -7.72 8.42 14.98
N LEU A 277 -6.73 7.62 14.57
CA LEU A 277 -5.37 8.11 14.33
C LEU A 277 -5.32 9.15 13.21
N TYR A 278 -6.00 8.91 12.09
CA TYR A 278 -6.09 9.89 11.01
C TYR A 278 -6.78 11.18 11.46
N GLU A 279 -7.91 11.09 12.16
CA GLU A 279 -8.72 12.23 12.61
C GLU A 279 -8.05 13.08 13.70
N ASN A 280 -7.12 12.48 14.48
CA ASN A 280 -6.41 13.15 15.56
C ASN A 280 -4.95 13.47 15.24
N SER A 281 -4.60 13.45 13.95
CA SER A 281 -3.29 13.86 13.45
C SER A 281 -3.38 15.15 12.65
N ASP A 282 -2.28 15.89 12.56
CA ASP A 282 -2.21 17.15 11.81
C ASP A 282 -1.58 16.97 10.43
N VAL A 283 -0.74 15.92 10.25
CA VAL A 283 -0.10 15.57 8.98
C VAL A 283 0.11 14.06 8.91
N PHE A 284 -0.16 13.46 7.75
CA PHE A 284 0.28 12.11 7.44
C PHE A 284 1.63 12.15 6.73
N ALA A 285 2.61 11.37 7.17
CA ALA A 285 3.95 11.35 6.58
C ALA A 285 4.35 9.96 6.13
N LEU A 286 4.79 9.84 4.87
CA LEU A 286 5.34 8.62 4.33
C LEU A 286 6.50 8.95 3.37
N THR A 287 7.74 8.67 3.80
CA THR A 287 8.96 8.91 3.02
C THR A 287 9.39 7.67 2.23
N SER A 288 8.41 6.97 1.67
CA SER A 288 8.61 5.72 0.94
C SER A 288 9.53 5.91 -0.26
N ARG A 289 10.39 4.94 -0.50
CA ARG A 289 11.26 4.88 -1.68
C ARG A 289 10.51 4.47 -2.95
N GLY A 290 9.35 3.81 -2.77
CA GLY A 290 8.49 3.41 -3.87
C GLY A 290 7.09 3.07 -3.41
N GLU A 291 6.10 3.65 -4.04
CA GLU A 291 4.68 3.35 -3.89
C GLU A 291 4.07 3.08 -5.25
N GLY A 292 3.45 1.91 -5.38
CA GLY A 292 2.73 1.58 -6.59
C GLY A 292 1.41 2.35 -6.74
N PHE A 293 0.79 2.72 -5.62
CA PHE A 293 -0.37 3.62 -5.52
C PHE A 293 -0.27 4.48 -4.26
N GLY A 294 -0.15 3.85 -3.09
CA GLY A 294 -0.07 4.54 -1.81
C GLY A 294 -1.42 4.60 -1.08
N LEU A 295 -2.07 3.46 -0.87
CA LEU A 295 -3.36 3.37 -0.17
C LEU A 295 -3.42 4.20 1.13
N PRO A 296 -2.44 4.15 2.07
CA PRO A 296 -2.49 4.96 3.28
C PRO A 296 -2.42 6.48 3.02
N ILE A 297 -1.80 6.90 1.91
CA ILE A 297 -1.76 8.31 1.49
C ILE A 297 -3.16 8.73 1.01
N ALA A 298 -3.80 7.89 0.18
CA ALA A 298 -5.15 8.15 -0.28
C ALA A 298 -6.16 8.16 0.89
N GLU A 299 -6.05 7.21 1.82
CA GLU A 299 -6.87 7.17 3.04
C GLU A 299 -6.72 8.44 3.89
N ALA A 300 -5.48 8.96 4.05
CA ALA A 300 -5.25 10.21 4.77
C ALA A 300 -5.98 11.40 4.10
N LEU A 301 -5.92 11.48 2.77
CA LEU A 301 -6.61 12.53 2.01
C LEU A 301 -8.13 12.44 2.12
N THR A 302 -8.73 11.23 2.18
CA THR A 302 -10.19 11.11 2.42
C THR A 302 -10.61 11.62 3.80
N LYS A 303 -9.67 11.74 4.75
CA LYS A 303 -9.87 12.33 6.08
C LYS A 303 -9.46 13.80 6.15
N ALA A 304 -9.30 14.45 5.00
CA ALA A 304 -8.83 15.84 4.91
C ALA A 304 -7.50 16.09 5.67
N LEU A 305 -6.62 15.09 5.72
CA LEU A 305 -5.34 15.16 6.40
C LEU A 305 -4.23 15.48 5.38
N PRO A 306 -3.54 16.63 5.49
CA PRO A 306 -2.44 16.97 4.61
C PRO A 306 -1.32 15.91 4.65
N VAL A 307 -0.69 15.66 3.50
CA VAL A 307 0.30 14.59 3.36
C VAL A 307 1.72 15.11 3.13
N LEU A 308 2.71 14.47 3.76
CA LEU A 308 4.14 14.68 3.52
C LEU A 308 4.68 13.45 2.82
N VAL A 309 4.97 13.56 1.53
CA VAL A 309 5.26 12.42 0.64
C VAL A 309 6.34 12.75 -0.38
N PRO A 310 6.99 11.74 -0.98
CA PRO A 310 7.96 11.94 -2.07
C PRO A 310 7.34 12.63 -3.28
N LYS A 311 8.14 13.34 -4.07
CA LYS A 311 7.72 13.92 -5.36
C LYS A 311 7.48 12.89 -6.47
N LYS A 312 7.82 11.62 -6.24
CA LYS A 312 7.72 10.54 -7.23
C LYS A 312 7.09 9.28 -6.63
N GLY A 313 6.32 8.58 -7.44
CA GLY A 313 5.62 7.34 -7.09
C GLY A 313 4.16 7.37 -7.51
N GLY A 314 3.45 6.26 -7.35
CA GLY A 314 2.07 6.11 -7.80
C GLY A 314 1.05 7.06 -7.17
N HIS A 315 1.36 7.63 -6.02
CA HIS A 315 0.52 8.63 -5.35
C HIS A 315 0.49 9.99 -6.07
N THR A 316 1.38 10.26 -7.01
CA THR A 316 1.44 11.55 -7.72
C THR A 316 0.25 11.81 -8.62
N ASP A 317 -0.56 10.79 -8.93
CA ASP A 317 -1.79 10.95 -9.70
C ASP A 317 -2.92 11.64 -8.92
N PHE A 318 -2.87 11.59 -7.59
CA PHE A 318 -3.94 12.12 -6.74
C PHE A 318 -3.44 13.06 -5.62
N VAL A 319 -2.13 13.22 -5.45
CA VAL A 319 -1.55 14.17 -4.50
C VAL A 319 -1.21 15.47 -5.22
N HIS A 320 -1.83 16.58 -4.80
CA HIS A 320 -1.62 17.90 -5.36
C HIS A 320 -0.78 18.79 -4.42
N ASP A 321 -0.11 19.80 -4.99
CA ASP A 321 0.81 20.69 -4.27
C ASP A 321 0.13 21.47 -3.13
N ASP A 322 -1.15 21.79 -3.28
CA ASP A 322 -1.96 22.54 -2.32
C ASP A 322 -2.38 21.70 -1.11
N ALA A 323 -2.45 20.37 -1.24
CA ALA A 323 -2.78 19.43 -0.18
C ALA A 323 -1.55 18.73 0.44
N SER A 324 -0.32 19.15 0.07
CA SER A 324 0.86 18.34 0.37
C SER A 324 2.12 19.11 0.72
N PHE A 325 3.01 18.38 1.39
CA PHE A 325 4.40 18.73 1.66
C PHE A 325 5.31 17.80 0.86
N LEU A 326 5.58 18.16 -0.38
CA LEU A 326 6.36 17.33 -1.30
C LEU A 326 7.84 17.32 -0.93
N VAL A 327 8.41 16.12 -0.78
CA VAL A 327 9.80 15.89 -0.42
C VAL A 327 10.65 15.65 -1.64
N ASP A 328 11.71 16.45 -1.80
CA ASP A 328 12.73 16.24 -2.83
C ASP A 328 13.60 15.02 -2.52
N GLY A 329 14.07 14.37 -3.57
CA GLY A 329 14.93 13.20 -3.51
C GLY A 329 15.74 13.01 -4.79
N HIS A 330 16.26 11.82 -4.98
CA HIS A 330 16.97 11.40 -6.19
C HIS A 330 16.65 9.93 -6.48
N TRP A 331 16.88 9.54 -7.72
CA TRP A 331 16.82 8.12 -8.09
C TRP A 331 18.06 7.41 -7.57
N ASP A 332 17.84 6.25 -6.96
CA ASP A 332 18.91 5.39 -6.46
C ASP A 332 18.58 3.93 -6.78
N THR A 333 19.61 3.17 -7.15
CA THR A 333 19.46 1.76 -7.47
C THR A 333 18.96 0.97 -6.26
N CYS A 334 18.08 0.01 -6.48
CA CYS A 334 17.66 -0.93 -5.45
C CYS A 334 18.83 -1.85 -5.07
N LEU A 335 19.73 -1.38 -4.18
CA LEU A 335 20.94 -2.11 -3.78
C LEU A 335 20.69 -3.36 -2.92
N PHE A 336 19.46 -3.56 -2.48
CA PHE A 336 19.12 -4.66 -1.60
C PHE A 336 18.28 -5.66 -2.35
N SER A 337 18.77 -6.89 -2.50
CA SER A 337 17.97 -8.05 -2.93
C SER A 337 16.90 -8.37 -1.88
N ILE A 338 15.95 -7.47 -1.74
CA ILE A 338 14.71 -7.74 -1.01
C ILE A 338 13.76 -8.27 -2.07
N VAL A 339 13.58 -9.58 -2.10
CA VAL A 339 12.58 -10.19 -3.00
C VAL A 339 11.23 -9.48 -2.78
N PRO A 340 10.59 -8.99 -3.85
CA PRO A 340 10.86 -9.19 -5.27
C PRO A 340 11.67 -8.06 -5.96
N TYR A 341 12.30 -7.14 -5.22
CA TYR A 341 13.07 -6.03 -5.80
C TYR A 341 14.47 -6.52 -6.17
N GLU A 342 14.81 -6.41 -7.44
CA GLU A 342 16.12 -6.76 -7.98
C GLU A 342 16.96 -5.50 -8.19
N ASN A 343 18.26 -5.68 -8.42
CA ASN A 343 19.23 -4.59 -8.56
C ASN A 343 19.10 -3.82 -9.91
N ASP A 344 18.13 -4.13 -10.73
CA ASP A 344 17.89 -3.52 -12.05
C ASP A 344 16.85 -2.40 -12.05
N GLY A 345 16.17 -2.17 -10.91
CA GLY A 345 15.21 -1.09 -10.71
C GLY A 345 15.76 0.06 -9.87
N GLU A 346 15.26 1.26 -10.12
CA GLU A 346 15.53 2.43 -9.31
C GLU A 346 14.29 2.79 -8.47
N TRP A 347 14.53 3.26 -7.26
CA TRP A 347 13.52 3.88 -6.42
C TRP A 347 13.91 5.30 -6.02
N TYR A 348 12.93 6.06 -5.54
CA TYR A 348 13.12 7.46 -5.23
C TYR A 348 13.53 7.66 -3.78
N GLU A 349 14.83 7.90 -3.53
CA GLU A 349 15.38 8.15 -2.19
C GLU A 349 15.10 9.59 -1.76
N CYS A 350 14.25 9.79 -0.76
CA CYS A 350 13.97 11.11 -0.20
C CYS A 350 15.18 11.71 0.50
N HIS A 351 15.45 13.00 0.28
CA HIS A 351 16.48 13.70 1.00
C HIS A 351 16.05 14.03 2.44
N VAL A 352 16.81 13.58 3.42
CA VAL A 352 16.56 13.86 4.86
C VAL A 352 16.39 15.37 5.10
N ASN A 353 17.22 16.22 4.49
CA ASN A 353 17.12 17.67 4.64
C ASN A 353 15.86 18.27 4.01
N SER A 354 15.34 17.71 2.91
CA SER A 354 14.06 18.12 2.35
C SER A 354 12.92 17.70 3.27
N THR A 355 12.94 16.47 3.77
CA THR A 355 11.97 15.97 4.75
C THR A 355 11.91 16.85 6.00
N ARG A 356 13.07 17.22 6.56
CA ARG A 356 13.18 18.16 7.70
C ARG A 356 12.51 19.50 7.41
N LYS A 357 12.83 20.10 6.26
CA LYS A 357 12.26 21.40 5.83
C LYS A 357 10.73 21.32 5.73
N GLN A 358 10.20 20.25 5.15
CA GLN A 358 8.76 20.08 5.00
C GLN A 358 8.07 19.81 6.36
N LEU A 359 8.67 19.02 7.25
CA LEU A 359 8.20 18.83 8.62
C LEU A 359 8.16 20.17 9.38
N ARG A 360 9.22 20.98 9.30
CA ARG A 360 9.27 22.31 9.95
C ARG A 360 8.25 23.28 9.33
N LYS A 361 8.04 23.23 8.02
CA LYS A 361 6.99 24.02 7.35
C LYS A 361 5.62 23.67 7.88
N ALA A 362 5.29 22.39 7.98
CA ALA A 362 4.02 21.90 8.53
C ALA A 362 3.84 22.31 10.00
N TYR A 363 4.86 22.14 10.84
CA TYR A 363 4.85 22.57 12.24
C TYR A 363 4.60 24.06 12.38
N ASN A 364 5.24 24.91 11.56
CA ASN A 364 5.06 26.35 11.61
C ASN A 364 3.65 26.77 11.17
N LEU A 365 3.05 26.07 10.20
CA LEU A 365 1.64 26.28 9.85
C LEU A 365 0.74 25.88 11.00
N TRP A 366 0.94 24.70 11.59
CA TRP A 366 0.18 24.25 12.75
C TRP A 366 0.23 25.26 13.90
N LYS A 367 1.43 25.77 14.21
CA LYS A 367 1.64 26.70 15.34
C LYS A 367 1.05 28.09 15.12
N ASN A 368 1.11 28.59 13.89
CA ASN A 368 0.77 30.00 13.61
C ASN A 368 -0.56 30.15 12.85
N LYS A 369 -0.98 29.13 12.12
CA LYS A 369 -2.11 29.15 11.16
C LYS A 369 -2.75 27.78 11.06
N LYS A 370 -3.21 27.23 12.17
CA LYS A 370 -3.76 25.86 12.23
C LYS A 370 -4.92 25.63 11.26
N GLU A 371 -5.73 26.64 11.01
CA GLU A 371 -6.84 26.57 10.06
C GLU A 371 -6.35 26.47 8.61
N ASP A 372 -5.23 27.15 8.25
CA ASP A 372 -4.64 27.05 6.92
C ASP A 372 -4.07 25.63 6.68
N LEU A 373 -3.48 25.00 7.72
CA LEU A 373 -3.00 23.62 7.64
C LEU A 373 -4.16 22.64 7.43
N LYS A 374 -5.26 22.81 8.15
CA LYS A 374 -6.45 21.97 7.97
C LYS A 374 -7.08 22.17 6.59
N ALA A 375 -7.14 23.41 6.10
CA ALA A 375 -7.68 23.72 4.79
C ALA A 375 -6.85 23.12 3.62
N MET A 376 -5.59 22.78 3.85
CA MET A 376 -4.78 22.06 2.85
C MET A 376 -5.29 20.63 2.58
N GLY A 377 -5.95 20.00 3.54
CA GLY A 377 -6.45 18.63 3.38
C GLY A 377 -7.84 18.57 2.75
N THR A 378 -8.54 19.68 2.66
CA THR A 378 -9.89 19.79 2.05
C THR A 378 -9.82 20.23 0.60
#